data_3a514a0889e8c8504b7fb18c670540c1
#
_entry.id   3a514a0889e8c8504b7fb18c670540c1
#
_cell.length_a   1.000
_cell.length_b   1.000
_cell.length_c   1.000
_cell.angle_alpha   90.00
_cell.angle_beta   90.00
_cell.angle_gamma   90.00
#
_symmetry.space_group_name_H-M   'P 1'
#
loop_
_entity.id
_entity.type
_entity.pdbx_description
1 polymer ?
#
loop_
_entity_poly.entity_id
_entity_poly.type
_entity_poly.pdbx_seq_one_letter_code
_entity_poly.pdbx_strand_id
1 'polypeptide(L)'
;GSFPAAQLAGTILVVSRPNMTYDFPALFQIYETTNNAPGANIAYLAAGRYLVTSSAGHDGNGPAVVSGVPYVTAALFPSNNTAVGSQIGNNGVLVNTANTGSFTTNGSNFYVGRWAANNSTNGFTTYQGDIAEVVYYNRAITTTELVRTQSYLAVKYGLHLDPTAIPNYLASDGSVLWGGVSNTGYTSAIVGIGRDDNSGLLQYQTRSSAGADILTLGLGAITTSNASNIASNPGLLAADKTFLMVGSNGALTSALTTTDLPTNPGTS
;
A
#
# COMPACT_ATOMS: atom_id res chain seq x y z
N GLY A 1 -6.09 20.29 -3.51
CA GLY A 1 -5.00 20.53 -4.44
C GLY A 1 -5.48 20.42 -5.88
N SER A 2 -4.73 20.99 -6.81
CA SER A 2 -5.02 20.92 -8.25
C SER A 2 -3.90 20.19 -8.98
N PHE A 3 -4.25 19.43 -10.01
CA PHE A 3 -3.29 18.81 -10.91
C PHE A 3 -2.92 19.76 -12.05
N PRO A 4 -1.67 19.72 -12.53
CA PRO A 4 -1.32 20.40 -13.79
C PRO A 4 -2.07 19.76 -14.96
N ALA A 5 -2.14 20.49 -16.09
CA ALA A 5 -2.94 20.16 -17.26
C ALA A 5 -2.83 18.71 -17.73
N ALA A 6 -3.91 18.22 -18.32
CA ALA A 6 -4.16 16.96 -19.01
C ALA A 6 -3.09 15.85 -18.86
N GLN A 7 -3.22 15.02 -17.85
CA GLN A 7 -2.48 13.76 -17.76
C GLN A 7 -3.32 12.67 -18.43
N LEU A 8 -2.70 11.86 -19.26
CA LEU A 8 -3.36 10.75 -19.97
C LEU A 8 -3.13 9.40 -19.32
N ALA A 9 -2.27 9.34 -18.31
CA ALA A 9 -1.96 8.14 -17.55
C ALA A 9 -1.63 8.49 -16.09
N GLY A 10 -1.80 7.56 -15.19
CA GLY A 10 -1.45 7.75 -13.79
C GLY A 10 -1.32 6.44 -13.04
N THR A 11 -0.65 6.51 -11.90
CA THR A 11 -0.63 5.44 -10.92
C THR A 11 -0.87 6.04 -9.53
N ILE A 12 -1.77 5.44 -8.79
CA ILE A 12 -2.14 5.87 -7.44
C ILE A 12 -1.87 4.69 -6.51
N LEU A 13 -1.12 4.92 -5.44
CA LEU A 13 -1.03 3.97 -4.33
C LEU A 13 -1.53 4.65 -3.06
N VAL A 14 -2.29 3.91 -2.26
CA VAL A 14 -2.82 4.40 -0.99
C VAL A 14 -2.63 3.35 0.08
N VAL A 15 -2.03 3.75 1.20
CA VAL A 15 -2.03 2.94 2.42
C VAL A 15 -3.25 3.34 3.24
N SER A 16 -4.14 2.39 3.45
CA SER A 16 -5.39 2.62 4.17
C SER A 16 -5.85 1.43 4.98
N ARG A 17 -6.65 1.71 6.00
CA ARG A 17 -7.38 0.71 6.79
C ARG A 17 -8.86 1.07 6.77
N PRO A 18 -9.68 0.38 5.96
CA PRO A 18 -11.11 0.66 5.87
C PRO A 18 -11.83 0.27 7.16
N ASN A 19 -12.76 1.09 7.60
CA ASN A 19 -13.71 0.77 8.67
C ASN A 19 -15.11 1.14 8.17
N MET A 20 -15.56 0.43 7.13
CA MET A 20 -16.67 0.90 6.31
C MET A 20 -17.86 -0.03 6.31
N THR A 21 -19.05 0.59 6.25
CA THR A 21 -20.35 -0.08 6.12
C THR A 21 -21.16 0.42 4.93
N TYR A 22 -20.64 1.40 4.16
CA TYR A 22 -21.39 2.09 3.11
C TYR A 22 -20.68 2.05 1.75
N ASP A 23 -21.48 2.16 0.67
CA ASP A 23 -21.00 2.21 -0.71
C ASP A 23 -20.43 3.60 -1.09
N PHE A 24 -19.42 3.56 -1.97
CA PHE A 24 -18.88 4.69 -2.74
C PHE A 24 -18.14 5.83 -2.02
N PRO A 25 -17.70 5.75 -0.76
CA PRO A 25 -16.77 6.76 -0.29
C PRO A 25 -15.44 6.63 -1.03
N ALA A 26 -14.93 7.74 -1.57
CA ALA A 26 -13.65 7.73 -2.26
C ALA A 26 -12.49 7.73 -1.29
N LEU A 27 -11.58 6.78 -1.47
CA LEU A 27 -10.28 6.73 -0.82
C LEU A 27 -9.36 7.82 -1.41
N PHE A 28 -9.36 7.91 -2.73
CA PHE A 28 -8.69 8.96 -3.49
C PHE A 28 -9.47 9.23 -4.78
N GLN A 29 -9.66 10.49 -5.13
CA GLN A 29 -10.36 10.90 -6.33
C GLN A 29 -9.65 12.05 -7.01
N ILE A 30 -9.53 11.97 -8.33
CA ILE A 30 -9.27 13.11 -9.21
C ILE A 30 -10.59 13.49 -9.87
N TYR A 31 -10.98 14.75 -9.76
CA TYR A 31 -12.27 15.25 -10.23
C TYR A 31 -12.07 16.32 -11.29
N GLU A 32 -12.65 16.09 -12.46
CA GLU A 32 -12.61 17.05 -13.57
C GLU A 32 -13.67 18.13 -13.39
N THR A 33 -13.22 19.35 -13.19
CA THR A 33 -14.11 20.49 -13.02
C THR A 33 -14.81 20.90 -14.32
N THR A 34 -14.20 20.60 -15.46
CA THR A 34 -14.71 21.04 -16.77
C THR A 34 -15.92 20.23 -17.23
N ASN A 35 -15.94 18.93 -16.96
CA ASN A 35 -17.00 18.02 -17.38
C ASN A 35 -17.87 17.53 -16.22
N ASN A 36 -17.63 18.02 -15.02
CA ASN A 36 -18.37 17.62 -13.82
C ASN A 36 -18.37 16.09 -13.62
N ALA A 37 -17.26 15.44 -13.93
CA ALA A 37 -17.11 13.99 -13.95
C ALA A 37 -15.86 13.53 -13.17
N PRO A 38 -15.84 12.34 -12.58
CA PRO A 38 -14.63 11.78 -11.98
C PRO A 38 -13.61 11.48 -13.09
N GLY A 39 -12.40 12.01 -12.99
CA GLY A 39 -11.29 11.69 -13.89
C GLY A 39 -10.71 10.32 -13.60
N ALA A 40 -10.43 10.03 -12.34
CA ALA A 40 -10.04 8.72 -11.82
C ALA A 40 -10.33 8.66 -10.33
N ASN A 41 -10.70 7.51 -9.85
CA ASN A 41 -10.84 7.34 -8.40
C ASN A 41 -10.60 5.89 -7.95
N ILE A 42 -10.31 5.75 -6.66
CA ILE A 42 -10.41 4.50 -5.92
C ILE A 42 -11.51 4.72 -4.90
N ALA A 43 -12.60 3.98 -5.02
CA ALA A 43 -13.71 4.03 -4.09
C ALA A 43 -13.96 2.65 -3.47
N TYR A 44 -14.66 2.61 -2.36
CA TYR A 44 -15.06 1.38 -1.69
C TYR A 44 -16.48 0.98 -2.12
N LEU A 45 -16.73 -0.31 -2.28
CA LEU A 45 -18.05 -0.89 -2.46
C LEU A 45 -18.50 -1.62 -1.19
N ALA A 46 -19.78 -1.54 -0.81
CA ALA A 46 -20.36 -2.29 0.30
C ALA A 46 -20.22 -3.81 0.13
N ALA A 47 -19.99 -4.27 -1.09
CA ALA A 47 -19.63 -5.67 -1.36
C ALA A 47 -18.23 -6.06 -0.86
N GLY A 48 -17.54 -5.18 -0.10
CA GLY A 48 -16.21 -5.46 0.45
C GLY A 48 -15.11 -5.45 -0.61
N ARG A 49 -15.14 -4.51 -1.56
CA ARG A 49 -14.14 -4.37 -2.62
C ARG A 49 -13.79 -2.92 -2.83
N TYR A 50 -12.56 -2.66 -3.28
CA TYR A 50 -12.26 -1.39 -3.92
C TYR A 50 -12.66 -1.46 -5.39
N LEU A 51 -13.07 -0.32 -5.91
CA LEU A 51 -13.34 -0.17 -7.32
C LEU A 51 -12.51 0.98 -7.87
N VAL A 52 -12.16 0.90 -9.13
CA VAL A 52 -11.58 1.98 -9.89
C VAL A 52 -12.58 2.44 -10.94
N THR A 53 -12.81 3.76 -11.01
CA THR A 53 -13.64 4.36 -12.06
C THR A 53 -12.83 5.42 -12.83
N SER A 54 -13.21 5.66 -14.08
CA SER A 54 -12.72 6.75 -14.91
C SER A 54 -13.90 7.62 -15.38
N SER A 55 -13.60 8.68 -16.13
CA SER A 55 -14.58 9.69 -16.57
C SER A 55 -15.81 9.16 -17.33
N ALA A 56 -15.79 7.93 -17.78
CA ALA A 56 -16.88 7.33 -18.57
C ALA A 56 -17.82 6.41 -17.76
N GLY A 57 -17.73 6.39 -16.44
CA GLY A 57 -18.60 5.55 -15.59
C GLY A 57 -18.32 4.05 -15.69
N HIS A 58 -17.11 3.67 -16.06
CA HIS A 58 -16.70 2.28 -16.16
C HIS A 58 -16.10 1.81 -14.85
N ASP A 59 -16.83 1.00 -14.15
CA ASP A 59 -16.44 0.49 -12.84
C ASP A 59 -15.68 -0.84 -12.97
N GLY A 60 -14.45 -0.86 -12.44
CA GLY A 60 -13.64 -2.07 -12.38
C GLY A 60 -13.47 -2.55 -10.95
N ASN A 61 -14.00 -3.73 -10.64
CA ASN A 61 -13.92 -4.31 -9.30
C ASN A 61 -12.52 -4.83 -9.00
N GLY A 62 -11.92 -4.36 -7.91
CA GLY A 62 -10.68 -4.86 -7.36
C GLY A 62 -10.87 -6.10 -6.48
N PRO A 63 -9.77 -6.58 -5.86
CA PRO A 63 -9.82 -7.64 -4.88
C PRO A 63 -10.68 -7.28 -3.66
N ALA A 64 -11.18 -8.30 -2.98
CA ALA A 64 -11.93 -8.13 -1.74
C ALA A 64 -11.07 -7.45 -0.66
N VAL A 65 -11.71 -6.64 0.16
CA VAL A 65 -11.13 -6.01 1.35
C VAL A 65 -11.97 -6.32 2.58
N VAL A 66 -11.32 -6.40 3.72
CA VAL A 66 -11.95 -6.68 5.02
C VAL A 66 -11.84 -5.42 5.87
N SER A 67 -12.95 -5.03 6.50
CA SER A 67 -12.98 -3.90 7.43
C SER A 67 -12.00 -4.10 8.57
N GLY A 68 -11.24 -3.05 8.92
CA GLY A 68 -10.23 -3.08 9.97
C GLY A 68 -8.87 -3.65 9.56
N VAL A 69 -8.74 -4.22 8.35
CA VAL A 69 -7.49 -4.75 7.82
C VAL A 69 -6.79 -3.67 6.97
N PRO A 70 -5.51 -3.38 7.20
CA PRO A 70 -4.78 -2.39 6.40
C PRO A 70 -4.29 -2.98 5.08
N TYR A 71 -4.27 -2.14 4.03
CA TYR A 71 -3.85 -2.50 2.67
C TYR A 71 -2.95 -1.43 2.06
N VAL A 72 -2.04 -1.87 1.18
CA VAL A 72 -1.49 -1.06 0.11
C VAL A 72 -2.37 -1.28 -1.12
N THR A 73 -3.24 -0.35 -1.41
CA THR A 73 -4.08 -0.39 -2.62
C THR A 73 -3.37 0.35 -3.75
N ALA A 74 -3.23 -0.28 -4.91
CA ALA A 74 -2.65 0.32 -6.10
C ALA A 74 -3.67 0.35 -7.24
N ALA A 75 -3.78 1.49 -7.92
CA ALA A 75 -4.56 1.64 -9.15
C ALA A 75 -3.66 2.19 -10.27
N LEU A 76 -3.65 1.52 -11.40
CA LEU A 76 -2.88 1.89 -12.58
C LEU A 76 -3.84 2.24 -13.72
N PHE A 77 -3.63 3.41 -14.31
CA PHE A 77 -4.38 3.93 -15.44
C PHE A 77 -3.41 4.08 -16.61
N PRO A 78 -3.39 3.14 -17.57
CA PRO A 78 -2.56 3.26 -18.76
C PRO A 78 -3.05 4.40 -19.64
N SER A 79 -2.13 5.02 -20.39
CA SER A 79 -2.49 6.06 -21.36
C SER A 79 -3.27 5.45 -22.52
N ASN A 80 -4.30 6.18 -22.96
CA ASN A 80 -5.04 5.93 -24.19
C ASN A 80 -5.78 4.60 -24.31
N ASN A 81 -7.08 4.61 -24.12
CA ASN A 81 -8.11 3.87 -24.88
C ASN A 81 -7.67 2.57 -25.56
N THR A 82 -6.59 1.93 -25.15
CA THR A 82 -6.17 0.64 -25.64
C THR A 82 -6.80 -0.46 -24.81
N ALA A 83 -7.01 -1.61 -25.39
CA ALA A 83 -7.73 -2.77 -24.85
C ALA A 83 -7.16 -3.38 -23.54
N VAL A 84 -6.16 -2.76 -22.95
CA VAL A 84 -5.64 -3.10 -21.61
C VAL A 84 -6.25 -2.11 -20.64
N GLY A 85 -7.30 -2.52 -19.95
CA GLY A 85 -8.03 -1.72 -18.98
C GLY A 85 -7.16 -1.29 -17.79
N SER A 86 -7.70 -0.40 -16.96
CA SER A 86 -7.09 -0.04 -15.68
C SER A 86 -6.89 -1.28 -14.82
N GLN A 87 -5.90 -1.24 -13.96
CA GLN A 87 -5.65 -2.29 -12.97
C GLN A 87 -5.88 -1.73 -11.58
N ILE A 88 -6.42 -2.57 -10.70
CA ILE A 88 -6.51 -2.26 -9.28
C ILE A 88 -6.13 -3.48 -8.46
N GLY A 89 -5.48 -3.28 -7.34
CA GLY A 89 -5.09 -4.38 -6.47
C GLY A 89 -4.75 -3.99 -5.06
N ASN A 90 -4.65 -5.00 -4.21
CA ASN A 90 -4.28 -4.87 -2.82
C ASN A 90 -3.06 -5.72 -2.52
N ASN A 91 -2.10 -5.18 -1.76
CA ASN A 91 -0.93 -5.90 -1.26
C ASN A 91 -0.18 -6.71 -2.33
N GLY A 92 -0.09 -6.16 -3.57
CA GLY A 92 0.62 -6.77 -4.68
C GLY A 92 -0.27 -7.52 -5.68
N VAL A 93 -1.41 -8.03 -5.28
CA VAL A 93 -2.32 -8.75 -6.17
C VAL A 93 -3.11 -7.76 -7.02
N LEU A 94 -2.75 -7.64 -8.29
CA LEU A 94 -3.45 -6.79 -9.27
C LEU A 94 -4.47 -7.60 -10.06
N VAL A 95 -5.62 -6.99 -10.31
CA VAL A 95 -6.63 -7.50 -11.24
C VAL A 95 -6.82 -6.49 -12.38
N ASN A 96 -6.96 -6.99 -13.59
CA ASN A 96 -7.36 -6.17 -14.72
C ASN A 96 -8.84 -5.82 -14.57
N THR A 97 -9.16 -4.56 -14.75
CA THR A 97 -10.55 -4.13 -14.79
C THR A 97 -11.02 -4.13 -16.25
N ALA A 98 -12.31 -4.41 -16.47
CA ALA A 98 -12.91 -4.31 -17.80
C ALA A 98 -13.09 -2.85 -18.27
N ASN A 99 -12.51 -1.91 -17.55
CA ASN A 99 -12.65 -0.50 -17.82
C ASN A 99 -11.89 -0.10 -19.09
N THR A 100 -12.61 0.43 -20.06
CA THR A 100 -12.08 0.93 -21.34
C THR A 100 -12.05 2.46 -21.39
N GLY A 101 -12.36 3.13 -20.28
CA GLY A 101 -12.39 4.60 -20.19
C GLY A 101 -11.01 5.21 -20.22
N SER A 102 -10.91 6.41 -20.78
CA SER A 102 -9.70 7.22 -20.76
C SER A 102 -9.49 7.88 -19.40
N PHE A 103 -8.24 7.88 -18.94
CA PHE A 103 -7.82 8.70 -17.83
C PHE A 103 -7.47 10.11 -18.36
N THR A 104 -8.15 11.13 -17.85
CA THR A 104 -7.79 12.51 -18.13
C THR A 104 -7.89 13.35 -16.85
N THR A 105 -6.94 14.26 -16.65
CA THR A 105 -6.91 15.17 -15.50
C THR A 105 -6.90 16.62 -15.95
N ASN A 106 -7.87 17.04 -16.73
CA ASN A 106 -7.88 18.39 -17.27
C ASN A 106 -8.31 19.42 -16.22
N GLY A 107 -7.35 20.17 -15.68
CA GLY A 107 -7.60 21.21 -14.68
C GLY A 107 -8.22 20.72 -13.37
N SER A 108 -7.96 19.48 -13.04
CA SER A 108 -8.70 18.72 -12.03
C SER A 108 -8.25 19.01 -10.60
N ASN A 109 -9.17 18.94 -9.67
CA ASN A 109 -8.90 18.87 -8.24
C ASN A 109 -8.74 17.43 -7.79
N PHE A 110 -7.93 17.20 -6.75
CA PHE A 110 -7.91 15.91 -6.08
C PHE A 110 -8.48 15.97 -4.67
N TYR A 111 -9.09 14.90 -4.26
CA TYR A 111 -9.67 14.71 -2.94
C TYR A 111 -9.16 13.40 -2.32
N VAL A 112 -8.86 13.44 -1.03
CA VAL A 112 -8.47 12.28 -0.23
C VAL A 112 -9.54 12.03 0.81
N GLY A 113 -10.00 10.80 0.92
CA GLY A 113 -11.02 10.40 1.89
C GLY A 113 -12.40 10.99 1.62
N ARG A 114 -12.64 11.50 0.41
CA ARG A 114 -13.89 12.17 0.08
C ARG A 114 -14.23 12.01 -1.40
N TRP A 115 -15.52 11.84 -1.69
CA TRP A 115 -16.07 12.00 -3.03
C TRP A 115 -16.34 13.47 -3.31
N ALA A 116 -15.93 13.99 -4.48
CA ALA A 116 -16.25 15.35 -4.91
C ALA A 116 -17.75 15.46 -5.20
N ALA A 117 -18.41 16.32 -4.47
CA ALA A 117 -19.85 16.42 -4.52
C ALA A 117 -20.33 17.10 -5.80
N ASN A 118 -21.00 16.37 -6.67
CA ASN A 118 -22.19 16.89 -7.32
C ASN A 118 -23.37 15.89 -7.18
N ASN A 119 -23.22 14.85 -6.42
CA ASN A 119 -24.30 13.90 -6.17
C ASN A 119 -24.56 13.79 -4.66
N SER A 120 -24.98 14.90 -4.06
CA SER A 120 -25.42 14.98 -2.66
C SER A 120 -26.71 14.20 -2.39
N THR A 121 -27.26 13.49 -3.36
CA THR A 121 -28.50 12.75 -3.20
C THR A 121 -28.36 11.48 -2.39
N ASN A 122 -27.16 10.94 -2.21
CA ASN A 122 -26.98 9.66 -1.52
C ASN A 122 -26.21 9.72 -0.19
N GLY A 123 -25.83 10.88 0.32
CA GLY A 123 -25.30 11.04 1.68
C GLY A 123 -23.94 10.40 1.99
N PHE A 124 -23.29 9.73 1.03
CA PHE A 124 -22.09 8.91 1.23
C PHE A 124 -20.85 9.53 0.62
N THR A 125 -20.31 10.54 1.27
CA THR A 125 -19.23 11.33 0.66
C THR A 125 -17.88 11.17 1.36
N THR A 126 -17.81 10.54 2.52
CA THR A 126 -16.61 10.50 3.36
C THR A 126 -16.13 9.07 3.59
N TYR A 127 -14.84 8.84 3.35
CA TYR A 127 -14.19 7.57 3.70
C TYR A 127 -14.19 7.37 5.21
N GLN A 128 -14.58 6.19 5.64
CA GLN A 128 -14.50 5.77 7.04
C GLN A 128 -13.31 4.84 7.19
N GLY A 129 -12.39 5.20 8.07
CA GLY A 129 -11.14 4.47 8.29
C GLY A 129 -9.94 5.41 8.31
N ASP A 130 -8.76 4.82 8.26
CA ASP A 130 -7.50 5.55 8.27
C ASP A 130 -6.87 5.57 6.88
N ILE A 131 -6.28 6.71 6.51
CA ILE A 131 -5.44 6.87 5.32
C ILE A 131 -4.08 7.34 5.83
N ALA A 132 -3.06 6.51 5.65
CA ALA A 132 -1.72 6.78 6.16
C ALA A 132 -0.84 7.49 5.13
N GLU A 133 -0.92 7.10 3.86
CA GLU A 133 -0.12 7.70 2.79
C GLU A 133 -0.81 7.57 1.43
N VAL A 134 -0.62 8.57 0.59
CA VAL A 134 -1.03 8.57 -0.82
C VAL A 134 0.20 8.88 -1.67
N VAL A 135 0.49 8.04 -2.64
CA VAL A 135 1.55 8.23 -3.64
C VAL A 135 0.90 8.31 -5.01
N TYR A 136 1.21 9.37 -5.75
CA TYR A 136 0.71 9.59 -7.10
C TYR A 136 1.86 9.76 -8.09
N TYR A 137 1.81 9.00 -9.17
CA TYR A 137 2.67 9.19 -10.34
C TYR A 137 1.82 9.68 -11.51
N ASN A 138 2.31 10.71 -12.20
CA ASN A 138 1.64 11.27 -13.39
C ASN A 138 1.85 10.43 -14.66
N ARG A 139 2.10 9.15 -14.50
CA ARG A 139 2.28 8.15 -15.55
C ARG A 139 1.92 6.76 -15.04
N ALA A 140 1.67 5.84 -15.93
CA ALA A 140 1.71 4.43 -15.59
C ALA A 140 3.17 4.04 -15.28
N ILE A 141 3.40 3.53 -14.06
CA ILE A 141 4.72 3.04 -13.67
C ILE A 141 4.93 1.62 -14.14
N THR A 142 6.18 1.21 -14.31
CA THR A 142 6.53 -0.16 -14.65
C THR A 142 6.27 -1.12 -13.49
N THR A 143 6.15 -2.42 -13.77
CA THR A 143 5.99 -3.44 -12.74
C THR A 143 7.11 -3.38 -11.69
N THR A 144 8.35 -3.15 -12.11
CA THR A 144 9.48 -3.03 -11.17
C THR A 144 9.34 -1.82 -10.25
N GLU A 145 8.94 -0.66 -10.79
CA GLU A 145 8.70 0.53 -9.98
C GLU A 145 7.54 0.33 -9.01
N LEU A 146 6.49 -0.37 -9.46
CA LEU A 146 5.36 -0.71 -8.61
C LEU A 146 5.79 -1.59 -7.44
N VAL A 147 6.57 -2.65 -7.70
CA VAL A 147 7.10 -3.54 -6.65
C VAL A 147 7.98 -2.76 -5.66
N ARG A 148 8.87 -1.88 -6.14
CA ARG A 148 9.69 -1.02 -5.27
C ARG A 148 8.84 -0.12 -4.38
N THR A 149 7.82 0.53 -4.96
CA THR A 149 6.94 1.44 -4.21
C THR A 149 6.09 0.66 -3.18
N GLN A 150 5.56 -0.50 -3.56
CA GLN A 150 4.81 -1.35 -2.63
C GLN A 150 5.71 -1.91 -1.52
N SER A 151 6.96 -2.29 -1.83
CA SER A 151 7.93 -2.74 -0.83
C SER A 151 8.28 -1.63 0.17
N TYR A 152 8.52 -0.41 -0.32
CA TYR A 152 8.71 0.76 0.54
C TYR A 152 7.54 0.96 1.50
N LEU A 153 6.31 0.97 0.98
CA LEU A 153 5.10 1.17 1.80
C LEU A 153 4.90 0.02 2.79
N ALA A 154 5.17 -1.22 2.36
CA ALA A 154 5.05 -2.39 3.22
C ALA A 154 6.04 -2.34 4.39
N VAL A 155 7.31 -2.03 4.15
CA VAL A 155 8.32 -1.87 5.20
C VAL A 155 7.95 -0.73 6.15
N LYS A 156 7.56 0.44 5.60
CA LYS A 156 7.21 1.63 6.38
C LYS A 156 6.03 1.43 7.31
N TYR A 157 5.02 0.68 6.86
CA TYR A 157 3.76 0.51 7.61
C TYR A 157 3.58 -0.89 8.23
N GLY A 158 4.58 -1.77 8.10
CA GLY A 158 4.51 -3.14 8.62
C GLY A 158 3.44 -3.98 7.90
N LEU A 159 3.22 -3.74 6.62
CA LEU A 159 2.22 -4.44 5.81
C LEU A 159 2.82 -5.67 5.14
N HIS A 160 2.03 -6.72 5.05
CA HIS A 160 2.40 -7.93 4.33
C HIS A 160 1.91 -7.84 2.88
N LEU A 161 2.84 -8.03 1.92
CA LEU A 161 2.51 -8.18 0.50
C LEU A 161 2.28 -9.66 0.19
N ASP A 162 1.39 -9.95 -0.75
CA ASP A 162 1.13 -11.33 -1.18
C ASP A 162 2.40 -11.93 -1.82
N PRO A 163 2.96 -12.99 -1.24
CA PRO A 163 4.23 -13.57 -1.71
C PRO A 163 4.10 -14.26 -3.07
N THR A 164 2.89 -14.57 -3.53
CA THR A 164 2.66 -15.16 -4.86
C THR A 164 2.69 -14.08 -5.95
N ALA A 165 2.29 -12.86 -5.62
CA ALA A 165 2.31 -11.72 -6.54
C ALA A 165 3.62 -10.93 -6.44
N ILE A 166 4.15 -10.77 -5.22
CA ILE A 166 5.42 -10.09 -4.95
C ILE A 166 6.33 -11.03 -4.16
N PRO A 167 7.05 -11.92 -4.83
CA PRO A 167 7.94 -12.86 -4.14
C PRO A 167 9.15 -12.18 -3.50
N ASN A 168 9.54 -11.00 -3.97
CA ASN A 168 10.70 -10.27 -3.46
C ASN A 168 10.30 -8.84 -3.07
N TYR A 169 10.69 -8.42 -1.87
CA TYR A 169 10.68 -7.01 -1.50
C TYR A 169 11.95 -6.35 -2.04
N LEU A 170 11.81 -5.17 -2.61
CA LEU A 170 12.90 -4.46 -3.27
C LEU A 170 13.17 -3.11 -2.62
N ALA A 171 14.43 -2.73 -2.50
CA ALA A 171 14.84 -1.37 -2.22
C ALA A 171 14.61 -0.45 -3.43
N SER A 172 14.79 0.85 -3.24
CA SER A 172 14.61 1.86 -4.30
C SER A 172 15.54 1.67 -5.50
N ASP A 173 16.73 1.08 -5.32
CA ASP A 173 17.69 0.76 -6.38
C ASP A 173 17.41 -0.60 -7.06
N GLY A 174 16.49 -1.40 -6.50
CA GLY A 174 16.13 -2.73 -6.98
C GLY A 174 16.87 -3.87 -6.30
N SER A 175 17.75 -3.60 -5.34
CA SER A 175 18.34 -4.64 -4.52
C SER A 175 17.27 -5.38 -3.70
N VAL A 176 17.46 -6.67 -3.51
CA VAL A 176 16.48 -7.53 -2.82
C VAL A 176 16.64 -7.35 -1.32
N LEU A 177 15.58 -6.91 -0.66
CA LEU A 177 15.47 -6.80 0.80
C LEU A 177 15.04 -8.11 1.44
N TRP A 178 14.09 -8.80 0.80
CA TRP A 178 13.57 -10.10 1.19
C TRP A 178 13.28 -10.92 -0.05
N GLY A 179 13.89 -12.08 -0.16
CA GLY A 179 13.68 -13.01 -1.27
C GLY A 179 12.78 -14.16 -0.84
N GLY A 180 11.59 -14.30 -1.41
CA GLY A 180 10.65 -15.37 -1.08
C GLY A 180 11.18 -16.75 -1.41
N VAL A 181 11.95 -16.89 -2.49
CA VAL A 181 12.61 -18.16 -2.86
C VAL A 181 13.69 -18.54 -1.85
N SER A 182 14.50 -17.57 -1.41
CA SER A 182 15.57 -17.81 -0.44
C SER A 182 15.05 -18.08 0.97
N ASN A 183 13.83 -17.63 1.27
CA ASN A 183 13.18 -17.75 2.57
C ASN A 183 11.88 -18.57 2.46
N THR A 184 11.91 -19.64 1.68
CA THR A 184 10.76 -20.54 1.50
C THR A 184 10.28 -21.04 2.87
N GLY A 185 8.98 -20.94 3.11
CA GLY A 185 8.36 -21.31 4.39
C GLY A 185 8.28 -20.18 5.43
N TYR A 186 8.91 -19.01 5.18
CA TYR A 186 8.85 -17.84 6.07
C TYR A 186 8.26 -16.62 5.35
N THR A 187 7.25 -16.85 4.54
CA THR A 187 6.64 -15.85 3.68
C THR A 187 5.43 -15.15 4.30
N SER A 188 5.14 -15.40 5.58
CA SER A 188 4.06 -14.75 6.32
C SER A 188 4.57 -13.60 7.19
N ALA A 189 3.75 -12.59 7.43
CA ALA A 189 4.00 -11.46 8.33
C ALA A 189 5.38 -10.81 8.15
N ILE A 190 5.84 -10.66 6.90
CA ILE A 190 7.14 -10.07 6.57
C ILE A 190 7.14 -8.61 7.02
N VAL A 191 8.12 -8.24 7.84
CA VAL A 191 8.35 -6.89 8.33
C VAL A 191 9.84 -6.57 8.33
N GLY A 192 10.17 -5.28 8.35
CA GLY A 192 11.56 -4.85 8.34
C GLY A 192 11.79 -3.50 8.97
N ILE A 193 13.03 -3.30 9.40
CA ILE A 193 13.59 -2.00 9.77
C ILE A 193 14.76 -1.73 8.85
N GLY A 194 15.04 -0.45 8.57
CA GLY A 194 16.13 -0.12 7.66
C GLY A 194 16.14 1.33 7.20
N ARG A 195 17.12 1.62 6.35
CA ARG A 195 17.34 2.93 5.75
C ARG A 195 17.47 2.81 4.24
N ASP A 196 16.78 3.69 3.52
CA ASP A 196 16.85 3.84 2.07
C ASP A 196 16.69 5.32 1.74
N ASP A 197 17.82 6.00 1.49
CA ASP A 197 17.86 7.44 1.32
C ASP A 197 17.11 7.90 0.06
N ASN A 198 17.14 7.12 -1.02
CA ASN A 198 16.43 7.45 -2.25
C ASN A 198 14.90 7.45 -2.10
N SER A 199 14.38 6.59 -1.23
CA SER A 199 12.94 6.57 -0.92
C SER A 199 12.57 7.43 0.29
N GLY A 200 13.56 7.99 0.99
CA GLY A 200 13.37 8.71 2.23
C GLY A 200 12.94 7.80 3.39
N LEU A 201 13.18 6.48 3.30
CA LEU A 201 12.86 5.54 4.35
C LEU A 201 13.92 5.58 5.46
N LEU A 202 13.46 5.85 6.67
CA LEU A 202 14.23 5.65 7.89
C LEU A 202 13.32 4.99 8.93
N GLN A 203 13.42 3.67 9.02
CA GLN A 203 12.54 2.83 9.82
C GLN A 203 13.33 2.15 10.92
N TYR A 204 13.25 2.67 12.14
CA TYR A 204 13.93 2.12 13.32
C TYR A 204 13.03 1.15 14.10
N GLN A 205 11.73 1.26 13.91
CA GLN A 205 10.76 0.43 14.60
C GLN A 205 9.56 0.15 13.69
N THR A 206 9.14 -1.10 13.65
CA THR A 206 7.97 -1.55 12.88
C THR A 206 7.19 -2.60 13.65
N ARG A 207 5.92 -2.78 13.27
CA ARG A 207 5.06 -3.84 13.78
C ARG A 207 4.32 -4.49 12.63
N SER A 208 4.31 -5.82 12.59
CA SER A 208 3.51 -6.56 11.62
C SER A 208 2.03 -6.27 11.79
N SER A 209 1.33 -6.07 10.67
CA SER A 209 -0.12 -5.91 10.63
C SER A 209 -0.83 -7.16 10.10
N ALA A 210 -0.10 -8.23 9.78
CA ALA A 210 -0.64 -9.44 9.18
C ALA A 210 -0.93 -10.51 10.23
N GLY A 211 -2.15 -11.04 10.20
CA GLY A 211 -2.54 -12.26 10.90
C GLY A 211 -2.61 -12.17 12.42
N ALA A 212 -2.61 -13.36 13.06
CA ALA A 212 -2.57 -13.51 14.51
C ALA A 212 -1.17 -13.26 15.09
N ASP A 213 -0.14 -13.38 14.27
CA ASP A 213 1.26 -13.22 14.67
C ASP A 213 1.67 -11.75 14.55
N ILE A 214 1.75 -11.08 15.69
CA ILE A 214 2.20 -9.70 15.74
C ILE A 214 3.66 -9.69 16.16
N LEU A 215 4.54 -9.41 15.21
CA LEU A 215 5.96 -9.19 15.46
C LEU A 215 6.24 -7.69 15.54
N THR A 216 6.94 -7.27 16.58
CA THR A 216 7.46 -5.91 16.68
C THR A 216 8.99 -5.97 16.64
N LEU A 217 9.58 -5.22 15.71
CA LEU A 217 11.02 -5.01 15.59
C LEU A 217 11.38 -3.58 15.99
N GLY A 218 12.52 -3.40 16.63
CA GLY A 218 13.04 -2.07 16.94
C GLY A 218 14.53 -2.08 17.17
N LEU A 219 15.18 -0.99 16.82
CA LEU A 219 16.57 -0.70 17.23
C LEU A 219 16.57 -0.13 18.63
N GLY A 220 17.34 -0.75 19.51
CA GLY A 220 17.33 -0.40 20.94
C GLY A 220 15.98 -0.75 21.59
N ALA A 221 15.49 0.08 22.49
CA ALA A 221 14.21 -0.14 23.16
C ALA A 221 13.03 0.17 22.22
N ILE A 222 11.97 -0.64 22.32
CA ILE A 222 10.71 -0.35 21.65
C ILE A 222 10.08 0.89 22.29
N THR A 223 9.69 1.85 21.46
CA THR A 223 9.09 3.11 21.88
C THR A 223 7.66 3.25 21.33
N THR A 224 7.02 4.40 21.59
CA THR A 224 5.64 4.64 21.16
C THR A 224 5.47 4.80 19.63
N SER A 225 6.55 5.16 18.94
CA SER A 225 6.54 5.38 17.49
C SER A 225 7.93 5.25 16.87
N ASN A 226 7.99 5.06 15.56
CA ASN A 226 9.25 5.11 14.82
C ASN A 226 10.01 6.43 15.03
N ALA A 227 9.33 7.56 15.02
CA ALA A 227 9.95 8.88 15.26
C ALA A 227 10.55 8.99 16.66
N SER A 228 9.85 8.47 17.68
CA SER A 228 10.37 8.45 19.06
C SER A 228 11.58 7.53 19.18
N ASN A 229 11.59 6.40 18.47
CA ASN A 229 12.75 5.49 18.45
C ASN A 229 13.96 6.14 17.79
N ILE A 230 13.78 6.80 16.63
CA ILE A 230 14.84 7.55 15.96
C ILE A 230 15.43 8.63 16.89
N ALA A 231 14.58 9.38 17.57
CA ALA A 231 15.00 10.44 18.48
C ALA A 231 15.79 9.89 19.69
N SER A 232 15.43 8.70 20.19
CA SER A 232 16.11 8.05 21.32
C SER A 232 17.41 7.34 20.93
N ASN A 233 17.56 6.99 19.66
CA ASN A 233 18.67 6.17 19.14
C ASN A 233 19.30 6.79 17.88
N PRO A 234 19.75 8.05 17.91
CA PRO A 234 20.22 8.73 16.72
C PRO A 234 21.44 8.02 16.11
N GLY A 235 21.44 7.86 14.80
CA GLY A 235 22.59 7.35 14.04
C GLY A 235 22.79 5.84 14.05
N LEU A 236 21.91 5.03 14.63
CA LEU A 236 22.07 3.57 14.64
C LEU A 236 22.02 2.94 13.25
N LEU A 237 21.29 3.52 12.29
CA LEU A 237 21.34 3.17 10.87
C LEU A 237 22.16 4.21 10.11
N ALA A 238 23.49 4.11 10.21
CA ALA A 238 24.40 5.10 9.64
C ALA A 238 24.51 4.97 8.11
N ALA A 239 24.46 3.75 7.57
CA ALA A 239 24.66 3.49 6.15
C ALA A 239 23.33 3.38 5.40
N ASP A 240 23.30 3.92 4.17
CA ASP A 240 22.21 3.71 3.23
C ASP A 240 22.08 2.22 2.86
N LYS A 241 20.89 1.79 2.46
CA LYS A 241 20.57 0.39 2.08
C LYS A 241 20.90 -0.64 3.17
N THR A 242 20.82 -0.23 4.44
CA THR A 242 20.94 -1.16 5.57
C THR A 242 19.56 -1.60 6.03
N PHE A 243 19.30 -2.91 6.00
CA PHE A 243 18.00 -3.48 6.37
C PHE A 243 18.15 -4.75 7.22
N LEU A 244 17.20 -4.92 8.14
CA LEU A 244 16.90 -6.19 8.79
C LEU A 244 15.45 -6.54 8.46
N MET A 245 15.25 -7.66 7.75
CA MET A 245 13.94 -8.18 7.40
C MET A 245 13.68 -9.49 8.14
N VAL A 246 12.46 -9.70 8.57
CA VAL A 246 12.02 -10.92 9.27
C VAL A 246 10.68 -11.36 8.69
N GLY A 247 10.52 -12.67 8.51
CA GLY A 247 9.25 -13.28 8.11
C GLY A 247 8.89 -14.43 9.06
N SER A 248 7.60 -14.73 9.14
CA SER A 248 7.05 -15.85 9.91
C SER A 248 6.73 -17.03 8.99
N ASN A 249 6.76 -18.23 9.54
CA ASN A 249 6.27 -19.44 8.87
C ASN A 249 4.74 -19.60 8.94
N GLY A 250 4.04 -18.63 9.54
CA GLY A 250 2.58 -18.65 9.71
C GLY A 250 2.09 -19.59 10.81
N ALA A 251 3.00 -20.24 11.56
CA ALA A 251 2.61 -21.04 12.71
C ALA A 251 2.05 -20.15 13.83
N LEU A 252 1.08 -20.66 14.56
CA LEU A 252 0.50 -19.92 15.69
C LEU A 252 1.54 -19.75 16.80
N THR A 253 1.60 -18.57 17.40
CA THR A 253 2.50 -18.24 18.53
C THR A 253 2.24 -19.10 19.77
N SER A 254 1.08 -19.76 19.85
CA SER A 254 0.77 -20.74 20.89
C SER A 254 1.49 -22.08 20.73
N ALA A 255 2.04 -22.35 19.54
CA ALA A 255 2.83 -23.57 19.29
C ALA A 255 4.28 -23.31 19.73
N LEU A 256 4.61 -23.62 20.98
CA LEU A 256 5.99 -23.59 21.44
C LEU A 256 6.77 -24.69 20.70
N THR A 257 7.85 -24.31 20.03
CA THR A 257 8.81 -25.27 19.48
C THR A 257 10.09 -25.26 20.29
N THR A 258 10.67 -26.40 20.48
CA THR A 258 12.03 -26.57 21.04
C THR A 258 13.07 -26.74 19.93
N THR A 259 12.64 -26.68 18.67
CA THR A 259 13.53 -26.79 17.50
C THR A 259 14.25 -25.45 17.32
N ASP A 260 15.53 -25.51 17.05
CA ASP A 260 16.41 -24.36 16.82
C ASP A 260 16.56 -23.35 17.98
N LEU A 261 16.31 -23.81 19.20
CA LEU A 261 16.66 -22.99 20.36
C LEU A 261 18.19 -22.93 20.51
N PRO A 262 18.77 -21.77 20.80
CA PRO A 262 20.18 -21.67 21.14
C PRO A 262 20.51 -22.60 22.30
N THR A 263 21.59 -23.37 22.19
CA THR A 263 22.05 -24.30 23.26
C THR A 263 22.48 -23.57 24.53
N ASN A 264 22.64 -22.25 24.46
CA ASN A 264 22.97 -21.42 25.62
C ASN A 264 22.22 -20.08 25.48
N PRO A 265 20.92 -20.03 25.80
CA PRO A 265 20.26 -18.72 25.96
C PRO A 265 20.96 -18.00 27.11
N GLY A 266 21.77 -16.99 26.78
CA GLY A 266 22.55 -16.26 27.76
C GLY A 266 21.74 -15.95 29.02
N THR A 267 22.29 -16.36 30.16
CA THR A 267 21.75 -15.91 31.44
C THR A 267 22.01 -14.43 31.55
N SER A 268 20.95 -13.61 31.42
CA SER A 268 20.97 -12.19 31.73
C SER A 268 21.15 -11.96 33.20
#